data_14eed7a121317d843b5cb6f21ea13c8a
#
_entry.id   14eed7a121317d843b5cb6f21ea13c8a
#
_cell.length_a   1.000
_cell.length_b   1.000
_cell.length_c   1.000
_cell.angle_alpha   90.00
_cell.angle_beta   90.00
_cell.angle_gamma   90.00
#
_symmetry.space_group_name_H-M   'P 1'
#
loop_
_entity.id
_entity.type
_entity.pdbx_description
1 polymer ?
#
loop_
_entity_poly.entity_id
_entity_poly.type
_entity_poly.pdbx_seq_one_letter_code
_entity_poly.pdbx_strand_id
1 'polypeptide(L)'
;PHTVADQAYIGAYQGIGVGYFNFGNPEELGNPLAVYLFQGGRIAQFSPRISLNYEWNFGASFGWKPYDEYDNPENQIIGSKVNAYLNVNLYLKWALSPKFDLMIGATGSHFSNGNTQYPNSGLNTVDCKVGLVYNFNRRADELVQSWQRPIVPPFPRHVSYDLTLFGSWRKKAVAHEGSSGQVPAPGTYNVFGFSFAPMYNFGYKFRAGVALDGVYDHSANMKESYEEELSLIHISEPTRRVVI
;
A
#
# COMPACT_ATOMS: atom_id res chain seq x y z
N PRO A 1 -11.87 -17.22 -22.57
CA PRO A 1 -12.12 -18.37 -21.71
C PRO A 1 -12.69 -17.83 -20.41
N HIS A 2 -13.96 -18.15 -20.16
CA HIS A 2 -14.63 -17.67 -18.95
C HIS A 2 -14.47 -18.73 -17.88
N THR A 3 -13.45 -18.54 -17.04
CA THR A 3 -13.28 -19.36 -15.83
C THR A 3 -14.38 -19.01 -14.82
N VAL A 4 -14.61 -19.88 -13.83
CA VAL A 4 -15.50 -19.59 -12.70
C VAL A 4 -15.03 -18.31 -11.95
N ALA A 5 -13.72 -18.10 -11.86
CA ALA A 5 -13.14 -16.88 -11.30
C ALA A 5 -13.53 -15.63 -12.11
N ASP A 6 -13.44 -15.66 -13.45
CA ASP A 6 -13.83 -14.54 -14.30
C ASP A 6 -15.32 -14.20 -14.13
N GLN A 7 -16.16 -15.21 -13.96
CA GLN A 7 -17.60 -15.04 -13.72
C GLN A 7 -17.89 -14.45 -12.32
N ALA A 8 -17.12 -14.87 -11.29
CA ALA A 8 -17.27 -14.40 -9.92
C ALA A 8 -16.72 -12.95 -9.74
N TYR A 9 -15.62 -12.62 -10.45
CA TYR A 9 -14.91 -11.35 -10.32
C TYR A 9 -15.06 -10.48 -11.58
N ILE A 10 -16.28 -10.28 -12.04
CA ILE A 10 -16.57 -9.49 -13.25
C ILE A 10 -15.98 -8.08 -13.13
N GLY A 11 -15.24 -7.70 -14.19
CA GLY A 11 -14.63 -6.39 -14.27
C GLY A 11 -13.35 -6.24 -13.45
N ALA A 12 -12.77 -7.35 -12.96
CA ALA A 12 -11.42 -7.34 -12.42
C ALA A 12 -10.39 -7.09 -13.54
N TYR A 13 -9.38 -6.32 -13.25
CA TYR A 13 -8.28 -5.99 -14.15
C TYR A 13 -6.99 -5.80 -13.36
N GLN A 14 -5.87 -5.94 -14.03
CA GLN A 14 -4.54 -5.74 -13.46
C GLN A 14 -3.58 -5.24 -14.54
N GLY A 15 -2.51 -4.61 -14.11
CA GLY A 15 -1.49 -4.13 -15.03
C GLY A 15 -0.30 -3.49 -14.33
N ILE A 16 0.52 -2.81 -15.13
CA ILE A 16 1.69 -2.07 -14.69
C ILE A 16 1.46 -0.59 -15.02
N GLY A 17 1.80 0.29 -14.09
CA GLY A 17 1.69 1.72 -14.25
C GLY A 17 3.01 2.44 -13.94
N VAL A 18 3.11 3.65 -14.49
CA VAL A 18 4.15 4.62 -14.17
C VAL A 18 3.46 5.91 -13.74
N GLY A 19 3.91 6.50 -12.64
CA GLY A 19 3.42 7.77 -12.12
C GLY A 19 4.54 8.79 -11.99
N TYR A 20 4.24 10.05 -12.28
CA TYR A 20 5.10 11.19 -11.98
C TYR A 20 4.39 12.06 -10.95
N PHE A 21 5.11 12.48 -9.92
CA PHE A 21 4.55 13.22 -8.81
C PHE A 21 5.27 14.56 -8.64
N ASN A 22 4.48 15.62 -8.48
CA ASN A 22 4.95 16.94 -8.09
C ASN A 22 4.12 17.39 -6.89
N PHE A 23 4.77 17.53 -5.73
CA PHE A 23 4.14 17.90 -4.47
C PHE A 23 4.22 19.42 -4.19
N GLY A 24 4.61 20.22 -5.17
CA GLY A 24 4.72 21.67 -5.05
C GLY A 24 5.99 22.15 -4.35
N ASN A 25 6.83 21.23 -3.86
CA ASN A 25 8.11 21.53 -3.21
C ASN A 25 9.24 20.66 -3.79
N PRO A 26 9.68 20.92 -5.03
CA PRO A 26 10.74 20.12 -5.67
C PRO A 26 12.12 20.33 -5.04
N GLU A 27 12.30 21.40 -4.27
CA GLU A 27 13.59 21.69 -3.61
C GLU A 27 13.83 20.73 -2.44
N GLU A 28 12.81 20.39 -1.67
CA GLU A 28 12.93 19.48 -0.53
C GLU A 28 12.54 18.03 -0.87
N LEU A 29 11.48 17.83 -1.65
CA LEU A 29 10.95 16.49 -1.91
C LEU A 29 11.41 15.89 -3.23
N GLY A 30 11.83 16.73 -4.17
CA GLY A 30 12.06 16.34 -5.56
C GLY A 30 10.75 16.16 -6.34
N ASN A 31 10.87 15.54 -7.52
CA ASN A 31 9.74 15.14 -8.37
C ASN A 31 9.84 13.63 -8.65
N PRO A 32 9.36 12.78 -7.75
CA PRO A 32 9.55 11.35 -7.88
C PRO A 32 8.73 10.73 -9.00
N LEU A 33 9.27 9.64 -9.55
CA LEU A 33 8.60 8.71 -10.43
C LEU A 33 8.29 7.44 -9.67
N ALA A 34 7.13 6.83 -9.89
CA ALA A 34 6.82 5.49 -9.38
C ALA A 34 6.60 4.52 -10.52
N VAL A 35 7.05 3.28 -10.32
CA VAL A 35 6.67 2.11 -11.12
C VAL A 35 5.91 1.17 -10.21
N TYR A 36 4.71 0.76 -10.64
CA TYR A 36 3.81 0.02 -9.77
C TYR A 36 2.98 -1.01 -10.53
N LEU A 37 2.59 -2.03 -9.81
CA LEU A 37 1.53 -2.94 -10.21
C LEU A 37 0.20 -2.38 -9.73
N PHE A 38 -0.84 -2.55 -10.54
CA PHE A 38 -2.19 -2.19 -10.12
C PHE A 38 -3.15 -3.36 -10.31
N GLN A 39 -4.13 -3.42 -9.43
CA GLN A 39 -5.28 -4.30 -9.54
C GLN A 39 -6.53 -3.54 -9.14
N GLY A 40 -7.59 -3.73 -9.88
CA GLY A 40 -8.87 -3.15 -9.59
C GLY A 40 -10.02 -4.05 -9.96
N GLY A 41 -11.21 -3.57 -9.62
CA GLY A 41 -12.42 -4.30 -9.93
C GLY A 41 -13.65 -3.45 -9.74
N ARG A 42 -14.77 -3.99 -10.21
CA ARG A 42 -16.07 -3.36 -10.08
C ARG A 42 -16.72 -3.73 -8.77
N ILE A 43 -17.10 -2.70 -8.00
CA ILE A 43 -17.90 -2.83 -6.77
C ILE A 43 -19.37 -2.95 -7.12
N ALA A 44 -19.89 -2.00 -7.93
CA ALA A 44 -21.28 -1.93 -8.29
C ALA A 44 -21.46 -1.44 -9.74
N GLN A 45 -22.51 -1.90 -10.37
CA GLN A 45 -22.94 -1.45 -11.70
C GLN A 45 -24.29 -0.73 -11.54
N PHE A 46 -24.34 0.55 -11.92
CA PHE A 46 -25.56 1.37 -11.82
C PHE A 46 -26.36 1.41 -13.12
N SER A 47 -25.66 1.31 -14.26
CA SER A 47 -26.26 1.25 -15.58
C SER A 47 -25.31 0.50 -16.54
N PRO A 48 -25.72 0.20 -17.78
CA PRO A 48 -24.80 -0.39 -18.77
C PRO A 48 -23.50 0.41 -18.97
N ARG A 49 -23.51 1.71 -18.64
CA ARG A 49 -22.38 2.61 -18.87
C ARG A 49 -21.71 3.14 -17.62
N ILE A 50 -22.35 3.02 -16.44
CA ILE A 50 -21.85 3.63 -15.20
C ILE A 50 -21.63 2.57 -14.14
N SER A 51 -20.42 2.52 -13.59
CA SER A 51 -20.05 1.62 -12.51
C SER A 51 -19.18 2.29 -11.45
N LEU A 52 -19.30 1.82 -10.21
CA LEU A 52 -18.39 2.13 -9.11
C LEU A 52 -17.28 1.10 -9.08
N ASN A 53 -16.04 1.55 -9.00
CA ASN A 53 -14.85 0.71 -9.07
C ASN A 53 -13.86 1.11 -7.98
N TYR A 54 -13.04 0.14 -7.59
CA TYR A 54 -11.84 0.35 -6.79
C TYR A 54 -10.59 -0.04 -7.57
N GLU A 55 -9.47 0.51 -7.19
CA GLU A 55 -8.14 0.12 -7.68
C GLU A 55 -7.14 0.36 -6.56
N TRP A 56 -6.21 -0.56 -6.38
CA TRP A 56 -5.06 -0.37 -5.53
C TRP A 56 -3.78 -0.57 -6.33
N ASN A 57 -2.77 0.21 -5.97
CA ASN A 57 -1.46 0.21 -6.61
C ASN A 57 -0.40 -0.05 -5.56
N PHE A 58 0.59 -0.86 -5.93
CA PHE A 58 1.75 -1.16 -5.10
C PHE A 58 3.01 -1.13 -5.95
N GLY A 59 4.05 -0.41 -5.49
CA GLY A 59 5.28 -0.30 -6.23
C GLY A 59 6.39 0.43 -5.49
N ALA A 60 7.35 0.89 -6.27
CA ALA A 60 8.48 1.67 -5.78
C ALA A 60 8.54 3.03 -6.48
N SER A 61 8.91 4.04 -5.73
CA SER A 61 9.10 5.40 -6.22
C SER A 61 10.55 5.84 -6.07
N PHE A 62 11.05 6.60 -7.03
CA PHE A 62 12.44 6.98 -7.21
C PHE A 62 12.54 8.48 -7.51
N GLY A 63 13.70 9.09 -7.28
CA GLY A 63 13.93 10.51 -7.59
C GLY A 63 13.49 11.45 -6.47
N TRP A 64 13.36 10.93 -5.27
CA TRP A 64 13.21 11.74 -4.06
C TRP A 64 14.51 12.46 -3.71
N LYS A 65 14.40 13.65 -3.14
CA LYS A 65 15.48 14.31 -2.41
C LYS A 65 15.35 13.93 -0.93
N PRO A 66 16.19 13.02 -0.41
CA PRO A 66 16.08 12.61 0.98
C PRO A 66 16.60 13.71 1.91
N TYR A 67 16.29 13.58 3.19
CA TYR A 67 16.95 14.35 4.23
C TYR A 67 18.48 14.26 4.11
N ASP A 68 19.13 15.39 4.24
CA ASP A 68 20.56 15.55 4.39
C ASP A 68 20.84 16.66 5.37
N GLU A 69 21.76 16.45 6.30
CA GLU A 69 22.06 17.40 7.37
C GLU A 69 22.55 18.75 6.85
N TYR A 70 23.20 18.77 5.68
CA TYR A 70 23.80 19.98 5.09
C TYR A 70 22.98 20.53 3.93
N ASP A 71 22.50 19.64 3.06
CA ASP A 71 21.89 20.03 1.79
C ASP A 71 20.35 20.05 1.84
N ASN A 72 19.72 19.32 2.78
CA ASN A 72 18.25 19.20 2.89
C ASN A 72 17.79 18.94 4.33
N PRO A 73 18.19 19.79 5.31
CA PRO A 73 17.91 19.54 6.73
C PRO A 73 16.43 19.70 7.11
N GLU A 74 15.65 20.42 6.32
CA GLU A 74 14.22 20.67 6.59
C GLU A 74 13.33 19.45 6.23
N ASN A 75 13.82 18.52 5.40
CA ASN A 75 13.05 17.37 5.02
C ASN A 75 12.96 16.32 6.14
N GLN A 76 11.92 16.41 6.97
CA GLN A 76 11.63 15.46 8.04
C GLN A 76 10.72 14.29 7.56
N ILE A 77 10.37 14.23 6.27
CA ILE A 77 9.38 13.32 5.70
C ILE A 77 10.04 12.08 5.09
N ILE A 78 11.07 12.30 4.28
CA ILE A 78 11.69 11.27 3.43
C ILE A 78 13.19 11.18 3.70
N GLY A 79 13.67 10.04 4.18
CA GLY A 79 15.09 9.78 4.45
C GLY A 79 15.77 8.91 3.39
N SER A 80 15.09 8.55 2.30
CA SER A 80 15.66 7.67 1.27
C SER A 80 15.31 8.08 -0.16
N LYS A 81 16.21 7.76 -1.10
CA LYS A 81 16.02 8.03 -2.55
C LYS A 81 14.98 7.10 -3.19
N VAL A 82 14.71 5.96 -2.55
CA VAL A 82 13.74 4.95 -3.00
C VAL A 82 12.76 4.70 -1.88
N ASN A 83 11.45 4.80 -2.20
CA ASN A 83 10.38 4.60 -1.23
C ASN A 83 9.33 3.67 -1.81
N ALA A 84 8.64 2.92 -0.96
CA ALA A 84 7.44 2.21 -1.33
C ALA A 84 6.36 3.21 -1.75
N TYR A 85 5.57 2.82 -2.73
CA TYR A 85 4.39 3.52 -3.21
C TYR A 85 3.17 2.63 -3.02
N LEU A 86 2.23 3.10 -2.22
CA LEU A 86 0.93 2.49 -1.99
C LEU A 86 -0.13 3.50 -2.39
N ASN A 87 -1.16 3.03 -3.11
CA ASN A 87 -2.24 3.90 -3.50
C ASN A 87 -3.56 3.14 -3.56
N VAL A 88 -4.64 3.79 -3.15
CA VAL A 88 -6.00 3.25 -3.21
C VAL A 88 -6.90 4.27 -3.88
N ASN A 89 -7.72 3.80 -4.81
CA ASN A 89 -8.64 4.59 -5.59
C ASN A 89 -10.08 4.08 -5.43
N LEU A 90 -11.01 5.01 -5.33
CA LEU A 90 -12.44 4.76 -5.44
C LEU A 90 -13.02 5.73 -6.48
N TYR A 91 -13.62 5.21 -7.55
CA TYR A 91 -14.04 6.05 -8.66
C TYR A 91 -15.27 5.52 -9.39
N LEU A 92 -16.03 6.46 -9.96
CA LEU A 92 -17.03 6.17 -10.96
C LEU A 92 -16.35 6.05 -12.33
N LYS A 93 -16.67 5.00 -13.06
CA LYS A 93 -16.28 4.78 -14.44
C LYS A 93 -17.51 4.96 -15.32
N TRP A 94 -17.42 5.87 -16.27
CA TRP A 94 -18.46 6.14 -17.26
C TRP A 94 -17.97 5.76 -18.66
N ALA A 95 -18.57 4.75 -19.28
CA ALA A 95 -18.31 4.36 -20.65
C ALA A 95 -18.93 5.37 -21.63
N LEU A 96 -18.12 6.32 -22.08
CA LEU A 96 -18.53 7.36 -23.05
C LEU A 96 -18.82 6.75 -24.43
N SER A 97 -17.99 5.78 -24.82
CA SER A 97 -18.08 5.06 -26.08
C SER A 97 -17.54 3.64 -25.94
N PRO A 98 -17.61 2.77 -26.96
CA PRO A 98 -16.93 1.48 -26.91
C PRO A 98 -15.42 1.58 -26.65
N LYS A 99 -14.78 2.68 -27.03
CA LYS A 99 -13.33 2.86 -26.91
C LYS A 99 -12.90 3.69 -25.71
N PHE A 100 -13.73 4.57 -25.17
CA PHE A 100 -13.34 5.51 -24.13
C PHE A 100 -14.20 5.41 -22.89
N ASP A 101 -13.54 5.35 -21.72
CA ASP A 101 -14.16 5.50 -20.41
C ASP A 101 -13.58 6.72 -19.69
N LEU A 102 -14.45 7.50 -19.06
CA LEU A 102 -14.08 8.56 -18.11
C LEU A 102 -14.12 7.99 -16.71
N MET A 103 -13.09 8.29 -15.92
CA MET A 103 -13.01 7.97 -14.50
C MET A 103 -13.00 9.24 -13.67
N ILE A 104 -13.83 9.31 -12.64
CA ILE A 104 -13.88 10.43 -11.68
C ILE A 104 -14.03 9.85 -10.29
N GLY A 105 -13.17 10.28 -9.36
CA GLY A 105 -13.20 9.75 -8.00
C GLY A 105 -12.20 10.37 -7.05
N ALA A 106 -11.89 9.64 -6.01
CA ALA A 106 -10.90 10.00 -5.01
C ALA A 106 -9.76 8.98 -5.02
N THR A 107 -8.59 9.45 -4.65
CA THR A 107 -7.37 8.64 -4.50
C THR A 107 -6.66 9.00 -3.22
N GLY A 108 -6.09 8.00 -2.54
CA GLY A 108 -5.20 8.18 -1.40
C GLY A 108 -3.86 7.53 -1.70
N SER A 109 -2.76 8.24 -1.47
CA SER A 109 -1.42 7.71 -1.69
C SER A 109 -0.58 7.76 -0.42
N HIS A 110 0.33 6.79 -0.28
CA HIS A 110 1.31 6.73 0.78
C HIS A 110 2.69 6.41 0.20
N PHE A 111 3.69 7.18 0.65
CA PHE A 111 5.09 6.98 0.31
C PHE A 111 5.91 6.85 1.59
N SER A 112 6.69 5.80 1.71
CA SER A 112 7.59 5.61 2.86
C SER A 112 8.69 4.59 2.55
N ASN A 113 9.76 4.64 3.33
CA ASN A 113 10.83 3.63 3.25
C ASN A 113 10.67 2.49 4.26
N GLY A 114 9.55 2.41 5.00
CA GLY A 114 9.32 1.38 6.00
C GLY A 114 10.29 1.45 7.20
N ASN A 115 10.78 2.64 7.54
CA ASN A 115 11.81 2.87 8.59
C ASN A 115 13.17 2.21 8.32
N THR A 116 13.50 1.94 7.06
CA THR A 116 14.84 1.46 6.70
C THR A 116 15.89 2.57 6.78
N GLN A 117 15.47 3.83 6.67
CA GLN A 117 16.27 5.02 6.89
C GLN A 117 15.45 6.10 7.60
N TYR A 118 16.12 6.95 8.36
CA TYR A 118 15.53 8.09 9.05
C TYR A 118 15.88 9.40 8.33
N PRO A 119 14.99 10.41 8.32
CA PRO A 119 13.62 10.41 8.82
C PRO A 119 12.68 9.60 7.91
N ASN A 120 11.56 9.13 8.46
CA ASN A 120 10.51 8.46 7.71
C ASN A 120 9.14 8.73 8.34
N SER A 121 8.72 9.97 8.38
CA SER A 121 7.34 10.32 8.72
C SER A 121 6.35 9.82 7.67
N GLY A 122 6.87 9.59 6.45
CA GLY A 122 6.08 9.21 5.28
C GLY A 122 5.22 10.36 4.74
N LEU A 123 4.90 10.30 3.47
CA LEU A 123 4.03 11.26 2.81
C LEU A 123 2.69 10.61 2.49
N ASN A 124 1.62 11.20 3.00
CA ASN A 124 0.25 10.79 2.72
C ASN A 124 -0.47 11.90 1.95
N THR A 125 -1.16 11.53 0.86
CA THR A 125 -2.00 12.45 0.10
C THR A 125 -3.40 11.91 -0.07
N VAL A 126 -4.38 12.81 -0.18
CA VAL A 126 -5.75 12.52 -0.58
C VAL A 126 -6.12 13.52 -1.67
N ASP A 127 -6.47 13.01 -2.84
CA ASP A 127 -6.64 13.81 -4.04
C ASP A 127 -7.91 13.44 -4.82
N CYS A 128 -8.36 14.34 -5.69
CA CYS A 128 -9.38 14.04 -6.71
C CYS A 128 -8.72 13.34 -7.90
N LYS A 129 -9.33 12.27 -8.37
CA LYS A 129 -8.89 11.52 -9.55
C LYS A 129 -9.79 11.83 -10.74
N VAL A 130 -9.18 12.24 -11.84
CA VAL A 130 -9.84 12.28 -13.17
C VAL A 130 -8.94 11.50 -14.13
N GLY A 131 -9.52 10.60 -14.90
CA GLY A 131 -8.78 9.78 -15.84
C GLY A 131 -9.57 9.41 -17.07
N LEU A 132 -8.86 9.16 -18.16
CA LEU A 132 -9.42 8.67 -19.43
C LEU A 132 -8.78 7.32 -19.75
N VAL A 133 -9.63 6.33 -20.00
CA VAL A 133 -9.20 4.97 -20.41
C VAL A 133 -9.53 4.74 -21.85
N TYR A 134 -8.55 4.33 -22.64
CA TYR A 134 -8.74 3.85 -23.99
C TYR A 134 -8.76 2.31 -24.01
N ASN A 135 -9.84 1.74 -24.56
CA ASN A 135 -10.03 0.30 -24.68
C ASN A 135 -9.74 -0.13 -26.11
N PHE A 136 -8.68 -0.90 -26.31
CA PHE A 136 -8.23 -1.31 -27.66
C PHE A 136 -9.22 -2.24 -28.36
N ASN A 137 -9.75 -3.26 -27.66
CA ASN A 137 -10.50 -4.37 -28.25
C ASN A 137 -11.95 -4.48 -27.74
N ARG A 138 -12.47 -3.51 -26.99
CA ARG A 138 -13.84 -3.58 -26.47
C ARG A 138 -14.86 -3.32 -27.59
N ARG A 139 -15.80 -4.23 -27.70
CA ARG A 139 -16.90 -4.16 -28.67
C ARG A 139 -18.12 -3.44 -28.08
N ALA A 140 -19.00 -2.91 -28.94
CA ALA A 140 -20.18 -2.18 -28.49
C ALA A 140 -21.19 -3.06 -27.73
N ASP A 141 -21.31 -4.33 -28.13
CA ASP A 141 -22.19 -5.31 -27.49
C ASP A 141 -21.71 -5.71 -26.08
N GLU A 142 -20.40 -5.63 -25.80
CA GLU A 142 -19.85 -5.91 -24.47
C GLU A 142 -20.30 -4.90 -23.41
N LEU A 143 -20.64 -3.67 -23.80
CA LEU A 143 -21.20 -2.68 -22.88
C LEU A 143 -22.56 -3.12 -22.33
N VAL A 144 -23.38 -3.75 -23.18
CA VAL A 144 -24.70 -4.28 -22.80
C VAL A 144 -24.55 -5.59 -22.03
N GLN A 145 -23.65 -6.48 -22.48
CA GLN A 145 -23.39 -7.75 -21.81
C GLN A 145 -22.81 -7.58 -20.40
N SER A 146 -22.01 -6.54 -20.16
CA SER A 146 -21.47 -6.25 -18.83
C SER A 146 -22.54 -5.97 -17.77
N TRP A 147 -23.76 -5.65 -18.18
CA TRP A 147 -24.93 -5.45 -17.33
C TRP A 147 -25.57 -6.78 -16.89
N GLN A 148 -25.45 -7.81 -17.71
CA GLN A 148 -26.00 -9.14 -17.37
C GLN A 148 -25.12 -9.80 -16.33
N ARG A 149 -25.75 -10.27 -15.23
CA ARG A 149 -25.04 -11.05 -14.22
C ARG A 149 -24.81 -12.47 -14.76
N PRO A 150 -23.58 -12.95 -14.82
CA PRO A 150 -23.34 -14.34 -15.21
C PRO A 150 -23.89 -15.28 -14.14
N ILE A 151 -24.28 -16.46 -14.58
CA ILE A 151 -24.66 -17.55 -13.67
C ILE A 151 -23.37 -18.12 -13.10
N VAL A 152 -23.11 -17.88 -11.83
CA VAL A 152 -21.95 -18.42 -11.12
C VAL A 152 -22.35 -19.72 -10.44
N PRO A 153 -21.57 -20.81 -10.59
CA PRO A 153 -21.85 -22.06 -9.87
C PRO A 153 -21.92 -21.86 -8.37
N PRO A 154 -22.67 -22.70 -7.62
CA PRO A 154 -22.66 -22.67 -6.17
C PRO A 154 -21.24 -22.78 -5.61
N PHE A 155 -20.90 -21.94 -4.65
CA PHE A 155 -19.59 -21.97 -4.02
C PHE A 155 -19.53 -23.10 -2.98
N PRO A 156 -18.55 -24.01 -3.05
CA PRO A 156 -18.35 -25.01 -2.01
C PRO A 156 -17.75 -24.32 -0.76
N ARG A 157 -18.56 -24.17 0.30
CA ARG A 157 -18.11 -23.58 1.56
C ARG A 157 -17.06 -24.48 2.20
N HIS A 158 -15.95 -23.91 2.64
CA HIS A 158 -14.86 -24.66 3.26
C HIS A 158 -14.02 -23.79 4.19
N VAL A 159 -13.23 -24.44 5.03
CA VAL A 159 -12.19 -23.78 5.84
C VAL A 159 -10.87 -23.81 5.06
N SER A 160 -10.16 -22.68 5.06
CA SER A 160 -8.78 -22.57 4.61
C SER A 160 -7.91 -22.05 5.75
N TYR A 161 -6.59 -22.27 5.64
CA TYR A 161 -5.62 -21.82 6.62
C TYR A 161 -4.63 -20.92 5.92
N ASP A 162 -4.56 -19.67 6.37
CA ASP A 162 -3.58 -18.71 5.87
C ASP A 162 -2.41 -18.68 6.86
N LEU A 163 -1.18 -18.86 6.37
CA LEU A 163 0.05 -18.67 7.11
C LEU A 163 0.92 -17.67 6.39
N THR A 164 1.20 -16.55 7.04
CA THR A 164 2.10 -15.53 6.54
C THR A 164 3.31 -15.46 7.46
N LEU A 165 4.51 -15.56 6.89
CA LEU A 165 5.77 -15.29 7.56
C LEU A 165 6.33 -14.01 6.98
N PHE A 166 6.84 -13.13 7.83
CA PHE A 166 7.45 -11.89 7.36
C PHE A 166 8.72 -11.57 8.13
N GLY A 167 9.61 -10.84 7.45
CA GLY A 167 10.83 -10.32 8.05
C GLY A 167 11.18 -8.99 7.43
N SER A 168 11.75 -8.11 8.24
CA SER A 168 12.23 -6.81 7.80
C SER A 168 13.36 -6.33 8.71
N TRP A 169 13.93 -5.20 8.36
CA TRP A 169 14.86 -4.45 9.22
C TRP A 169 14.42 -3.00 9.27
N ARG A 170 14.69 -2.37 10.42
CA ARG A 170 14.34 -0.96 10.63
C ARG A 170 15.42 -0.23 11.38
N LYS A 171 15.44 1.10 11.20
CA LYS A 171 16.15 2.05 12.07
C LYS A 171 15.14 2.68 13.02
N LYS A 172 15.61 3.06 14.20
CA LYS A 172 14.81 3.77 15.20
C LYS A 172 15.36 5.18 15.37
N ALA A 173 14.47 6.15 15.54
CA ALA A 173 14.84 7.49 15.95
C ALA A 173 14.80 7.59 17.47
N VAL A 174 15.74 8.31 18.08
CA VAL A 174 15.84 8.57 19.51
C VAL A 174 15.97 10.07 19.73
N ALA A 175 15.43 10.56 20.84
CA ALA A 175 15.65 11.94 21.27
C ALA A 175 17.10 12.11 21.73
N HIS A 176 17.74 13.18 21.30
CA HIS A 176 19.09 13.54 21.77
C HIS A 176 18.96 14.59 22.87
N GLU A 177 19.64 14.39 24.02
CA GLU A 177 19.63 15.38 25.10
C GLU A 177 20.21 16.72 24.62
N GLY A 178 19.45 17.80 24.80
CA GLY A 178 19.83 19.15 24.34
C GLY A 178 19.43 19.52 22.94
N SER A 179 18.78 18.62 22.18
CA SER A 179 18.25 18.86 20.84
C SER A 179 16.73 18.76 20.83
N SER A 180 16.07 19.66 20.11
CA SER A 180 14.61 19.56 19.85
C SER A 180 14.28 18.51 18.76
N GLY A 181 15.28 17.85 18.17
CA GLY A 181 15.14 16.90 17.08
C GLY A 181 15.39 15.45 17.51
N GLN A 182 14.91 14.53 16.68
CA GLN A 182 15.21 13.11 16.79
C GLN A 182 16.39 12.75 15.89
N VAL A 183 17.28 11.91 16.39
CA VAL A 183 18.44 11.41 15.63
C VAL A 183 18.31 9.91 15.41
N PRO A 184 18.87 9.36 14.31
CA PRO A 184 18.85 7.92 14.11
C PRO A 184 19.68 7.23 15.18
N ALA A 185 19.08 6.22 15.83
CA ALA A 185 19.83 5.34 16.73
C ALA A 185 20.88 4.56 15.95
N PRO A 186 22.06 4.29 16.54
CA PRO A 186 23.07 3.48 15.91
C PRO A 186 22.55 2.05 15.69
N GLY A 187 22.83 1.50 14.48
CA GLY A 187 22.48 0.12 14.16
C GLY A 187 21.20 -0.04 13.35
N THR A 188 20.91 -1.29 13.08
CA THR A 188 19.72 -1.74 12.33
C THR A 188 19.11 -2.91 13.10
N TYR A 189 17.81 -2.88 13.29
CA TYR A 189 17.07 -3.81 14.12
C TYR A 189 16.23 -4.73 13.25
N ASN A 190 16.36 -6.04 13.47
CA ASN A 190 15.58 -7.03 12.74
C ASN A 190 14.19 -7.17 13.36
N VAL A 191 13.21 -7.36 12.49
CA VAL A 191 11.82 -7.64 12.84
C VAL A 191 11.42 -8.93 12.14
N PHE A 192 10.85 -9.88 12.89
CA PHE A 192 10.32 -11.13 12.35
C PHE A 192 8.93 -11.36 12.89
N GLY A 193 8.08 -11.95 12.09
CA GLY A 193 6.74 -12.26 12.56
C GLY A 193 6.06 -13.33 11.74
N PHE A 194 4.93 -13.75 12.27
CA PHE A 194 4.02 -14.65 11.61
C PHE A 194 2.58 -14.21 11.86
N SER A 195 1.70 -14.56 10.94
CA SER A 195 0.26 -14.49 11.08
C SER A 195 -0.32 -15.84 10.66
N PHE A 196 -1.11 -16.45 11.53
CA PHE A 196 -1.83 -17.68 11.24
C PHE A 196 -3.33 -17.44 11.39
N ALA A 197 -4.09 -17.69 10.32
CA ALA A 197 -5.51 -17.42 10.30
C ALA A 197 -6.31 -18.60 9.71
N PRO A 198 -7.08 -19.35 10.50
CA PRO A 198 -8.16 -20.18 9.99
C PRO A 198 -9.29 -19.29 9.47
N MET A 199 -9.66 -19.49 8.20
CA MET A 199 -10.63 -18.70 7.46
C MET A 199 -11.79 -19.57 7.00
N TYR A 200 -13.02 -19.17 7.29
CA TYR A 200 -14.20 -19.77 6.71
C TYR A 200 -14.61 -19.03 5.43
N ASN A 201 -14.64 -19.73 4.33
CA ASN A 201 -14.98 -19.20 3.01
C ASN A 201 -16.49 -19.39 2.77
N PHE A 202 -17.23 -18.29 2.81
CA PHE A 202 -18.71 -18.29 2.63
C PHE A 202 -19.11 -18.28 1.16
N GLY A 203 -18.24 -17.74 0.31
CA GLY A 203 -18.51 -17.54 -1.10
C GLY A 203 -17.26 -17.06 -1.84
N TYR A 204 -17.37 -16.83 -3.14
CA TYR A 204 -16.26 -16.39 -3.98
C TYR A 204 -15.61 -15.07 -3.54
N LYS A 205 -16.38 -14.16 -2.92
CA LYS A 205 -15.93 -12.79 -2.58
C LYS A 205 -15.82 -12.54 -1.09
N PHE A 206 -16.27 -13.46 -0.26
CA PHE A 206 -16.35 -13.23 1.16
C PHE A 206 -15.82 -14.41 1.96
N ARG A 207 -14.88 -14.12 2.84
CA ARG A 207 -14.36 -15.05 3.86
C ARG A 207 -14.15 -14.27 5.15
N ALA A 208 -14.26 -14.95 6.28
CA ALA A 208 -14.00 -14.40 7.60
C ALA A 208 -13.30 -15.44 8.47
N GLY A 209 -12.53 -14.98 9.43
CA GLY A 209 -11.80 -15.83 10.34
C GLY A 209 -11.21 -15.06 11.50
N VAL A 210 -10.38 -15.71 12.27
CA VAL A 210 -9.61 -15.12 13.36
C VAL A 210 -8.12 -15.30 13.04
N ALA A 211 -7.30 -14.32 13.41
CA ALA A 211 -5.87 -14.40 13.23
C ALA A 211 -5.14 -14.43 14.58
N LEU A 212 -4.06 -15.20 14.64
CA LEU A 212 -3.05 -15.14 15.67
C LEU A 212 -1.79 -14.59 15.08
N ASP A 213 -1.37 -13.41 15.57
CA ASP A 213 -0.18 -12.73 15.10
C ASP A 213 0.91 -12.76 16.16
N GLY A 214 2.14 -13.06 15.75
CA GLY A 214 3.33 -12.97 16.59
C GLY A 214 4.38 -12.10 15.91
N VAL A 215 4.92 -11.11 16.64
CA VAL A 215 5.98 -10.22 16.13
C VAL A 215 7.10 -10.17 17.13
N TYR A 216 8.32 -10.40 16.66
CA TYR A 216 9.55 -10.15 17.36
C TYR A 216 10.22 -8.90 16.76
N ASP A 217 10.40 -7.87 17.55
CA ASP A 217 11.05 -6.62 17.16
C ASP A 217 12.25 -6.37 18.06
N HIS A 218 13.46 -6.51 17.52
CA HIS A 218 14.72 -6.31 18.25
C HIS A 218 14.85 -4.88 18.80
N SER A 219 14.16 -3.90 18.22
CA SER A 219 14.18 -2.50 18.68
C SER A 219 13.21 -2.20 19.83
N ALA A 220 12.39 -3.17 20.25
CA ALA A 220 11.32 -2.94 21.24
C ALA A 220 11.83 -2.47 22.62
N ASN A 221 13.05 -2.85 22.98
CA ASN A 221 13.65 -2.53 24.27
C ASN A 221 14.61 -1.32 24.23
N MET A 222 14.71 -0.61 23.10
CA MET A 222 15.51 0.60 23.05
C MET A 222 14.86 1.74 23.84
N LYS A 223 15.66 2.40 24.65
CA LYS A 223 15.27 3.66 25.30
C LYS A 223 15.09 4.73 24.24
N GLU A 224 14.08 5.59 24.37
CA GLU A 224 13.82 6.69 23.47
C GLU A 224 14.81 7.86 23.64
N SER A 225 15.50 7.93 24.81
CA SER A 225 16.55 8.91 25.09
C SER A 225 17.92 8.23 25.07
N TYR A 226 18.88 8.87 24.43
CA TYR A 226 20.27 8.48 24.44
C TYR A 226 21.01 9.34 25.47
N GLU A 227 21.45 8.76 26.55
CA GLU A 227 22.41 9.40 27.46
C GLU A 227 23.82 9.14 26.93
N GLU A 228 24.62 10.19 26.81
CA GLU A 228 25.95 10.19 26.18
C GLU A 228 26.99 9.26 26.86
N GLU A 229 26.69 8.73 28.05
CA GLU A 229 27.58 7.87 28.82
C GLU A 229 27.40 6.36 28.60
N LEU A 230 26.61 5.91 27.67
CA LEU A 230 26.35 4.46 27.54
C LEU A 230 27.10 3.80 26.41
N SER A 231 28.32 3.47 26.67
CA SER A 231 29.05 2.36 26.02
C SER A 231 28.43 0.97 26.28
N LEU A 232 27.31 0.88 26.98
CA LEU A 232 26.63 -0.34 27.35
C LEU A 232 25.17 -0.29 26.97
N ILE A 233 24.89 -0.79 25.77
CA ILE A 233 23.52 -1.12 25.38
C ILE A 233 23.13 -2.37 26.17
N HIS A 234 22.43 -2.23 27.27
CA HIS A 234 21.75 -3.34 27.91
C HIS A 234 20.57 -3.76 27.05
N ILE A 235 20.76 -4.76 26.24
CA ILE A 235 19.69 -5.46 25.53
C ILE A 235 19.01 -6.33 26.59
N SER A 236 17.95 -5.82 27.22
CA SER A 236 17.06 -6.67 28.00
C SER A 236 16.27 -7.60 27.05
N GLU A 237 15.84 -8.75 27.56
CA GLU A 237 15.16 -9.78 26.79
C GLU A 237 13.99 -9.23 25.93
N PRO A 238 13.80 -9.75 24.70
CA PRO A 238 12.78 -9.28 23.79
C PRO A 238 11.37 -9.50 24.37
N THR A 239 10.61 -8.43 24.44
CA THR A 239 9.21 -8.51 24.87
C THR A 239 8.38 -9.14 23.75
N ARG A 240 7.84 -10.33 23.97
CA ARG A 240 6.88 -10.97 23.08
C ARG A 240 5.54 -10.23 23.24
N ARG A 241 5.12 -9.51 22.22
CA ARG A 241 3.79 -8.94 22.14
C ARG A 241 2.91 -9.90 21.32
N VAL A 242 2.00 -10.57 21.98
CA VAL A 242 0.92 -11.32 21.32
C VAL A 242 -0.28 -10.38 21.28
N VAL A 243 -0.77 -10.08 20.08
CA VAL A 243 -2.01 -9.32 19.87
C VAL A 243 -3.05 -10.34 19.38
N ILE A 244 -4.09 -10.51 20.16
CA ILE A 244 -5.25 -11.35 19.83
C ILE A 244 -6.32 -10.48 19.19
#